data_611804289ab107677f0e593f818ff7bb
#
_entry.id   611804289ab107677f0e593f818ff7bb
#
_cell.length_a   1.000
_cell.length_b   1.000
_cell.length_c   1.000
_cell.angle_alpha   90.00
_cell.angle_beta   90.00
_cell.angle_gamma   90.00
#
_symmetry.space_group_name_H-M   'P 1'
#
loop_
_entity.id
_entity.type
_entity.pdbx_description
1 polymer ?
#
loop_
_entity_poly.entity_id
_entity_poly.type
_entity_poly.pdbx_seq_one_letter_code
_entity_poly.pdbx_strand_id
1 'polypeptide(L)'
;LETMLEVVRENAKAGRAGTASGRERARLLMCYIDHYTTDGRFWQWLDDQDISLLPTLIFTFFNKGINYAEGREDQSYAINTSSMDTMIESLADINSRMPMVKQLRGPYDAAGQWREDLFCMSRIMQPDLAVYIGSMGCRNSYGANKLIQRDAERFGLPTLLLFADAFDDRVASWEFCVDKISEFMHVRGIAS
;
A
#
# COMPACT_ATOMS: atom_id res chain seq x y z
N LEU A 1 -7.57 11.23 20.11
CA LEU A 1 -6.48 10.41 19.57
C LEU A 1 -5.99 9.38 20.61
N GLU A 2 -5.70 9.78 21.86
CA GLU A 2 -5.25 8.88 22.93
C GLU A 2 -6.26 7.76 23.17
N THR A 3 -7.53 8.08 23.29
CA THR A 3 -8.62 7.11 23.46
C THR A 3 -8.69 6.08 22.32
N MET A 4 -8.47 6.51 21.08
CA MET A 4 -8.42 5.58 19.93
C MET A 4 -7.20 4.65 20.01
N LEU A 5 -6.05 5.16 20.41
CA LEU A 5 -4.85 4.35 20.60
C LEU A 5 -5.01 3.31 21.73
N GLU A 6 -5.71 3.67 22.79
CA GLU A 6 -6.03 2.74 23.88
C GLU A 6 -6.91 1.61 23.38
N VAL A 7 -8.01 1.93 22.67
CA VAL A 7 -8.91 0.92 22.07
C VAL A 7 -8.15 -0.01 21.12
N VAL A 8 -7.30 0.53 20.26
CA VAL A 8 -6.47 -0.28 19.35
C VAL A 8 -5.55 -1.22 20.11
N ARG A 9 -4.88 -0.70 21.16
CA ARG A 9 -3.98 -1.52 22.01
C ARG A 9 -4.73 -2.63 22.74
N GLU A 10 -5.91 -2.33 23.27
CA GLU A 10 -6.77 -3.34 23.93
C GLU A 10 -7.25 -4.41 22.97
N ASN A 11 -7.68 -4.01 21.76
CA ASN A 11 -8.08 -4.96 20.72
C ASN A 11 -6.89 -5.84 20.30
N ALA A 12 -5.73 -5.27 20.07
CA ALA A 12 -4.53 -6.02 19.74
C ALA A 12 -4.13 -7.02 20.84
N LYS A 13 -4.18 -6.61 22.13
CA LYS A 13 -3.93 -7.51 23.28
C LYS A 13 -4.97 -8.64 23.37
N ALA A 14 -6.21 -8.38 22.97
CA ALA A 14 -7.28 -9.36 22.96
C ALA A 14 -7.29 -10.23 21.70
N GLY A 15 -6.34 -10.04 20.75
CA GLY A 15 -6.29 -10.75 19.48
C GLY A 15 -7.44 -10.41 18.54
N ARG A 16 -8.06 -9.24 18.71
CA ARG A 16 -9.13 -8.76 17.84
C ARG A 16 -8.57 -7.93 16.70
N ALA A 17 -8.94 -8.26 15.48
CA ALA A 17 -8.63 -7.49 14.30
C ALA A 17 -9.49 -6.22 14.15
N GLY A 18 -9.14 -5.37 13.20
CA GLY A 18 -9.87 -4.15 12.88
C GLY A 18 -11.11 -4.35 12.00
N THR A 19 -11.49 -5.58 11.69
CA THR A 19 -12.71 -5.93 10.93
C THR A 19 -13.95 -5.87 11.83
N ALA A 20 -15.14 -5.78 11.24
CA ALA A 20 -16.40 -5.70 11.98
C ALA A 20 -16.63 -6.94 12.88
N SER A 21 -16.19 -8.13 12.45
CA SER A 21 -16.28 -9.36 13.24
C SER A 21 -15.19 -9.50 14.30
N GLY A 22 -14.15 -8.68 14.24
CA GLY A 22 -12.92 -8.80 15.06
C GLY A 22 -12.00 -9.96 14.65
N ARG A 23 -12.27 -10.64 13.51
CA ARG A 23 -11.44 -11.71 12.95
C ARG A 23 -10.64 -11.18 11.76
N GLU A 24 -9.52 -11.82 11.47
CA GLU A 24 -8.69 -11.53 10.30
C GLU A 24 -8.45 -12.85 9.55
N ARG A 25 -9.01 -12.94 8.35
CA ARG A 25 -8.79 -14.09 7.46
C ARG A 25 -7.66 -13.83 6.48
N ALA A 26 -7.51 -12.58 6.07
CA ALA A 26 -6.43 -12.16 5.16
C ALA A 26 -6.05 -10.70 5.39
N ARG A 27 -4.82 -10.39 5.01
CA ARG A 27 -4.23 -9.05 5.05
C ARG A 27 -3.96 -8.58 3.64
N LEU A 28 -4.71 -7.57 3.21
CA LEU A 28 -4.64 -7.00 1.87
C LEU A 28 -3.77 -5.75 1.86
N LEU A 29 -2.76 -5.73 0.99
CA LEU A 29 -1.96 -4.56 0.70
C LEU A 29 -2.36 -3.98 -0.66
N MET A 30 -2.90 -2.76 -0.67
CA MET A 30 -3.10 -2.02 -1.92
C MET A 30 -1.81 -1.32 -2.30
N CYS A 31 -1.24 -1.69 -3.45
CA CYS A 31 -0.03 -1.06 -3.96
C CYS A 31 -0.36 0.27 -4.61
N TYR A 32 0.32 1.32 -4.18
CA TYR A 32 0.43 2.59 -4.84
C TYR A 32 -0.77 3.54 -4.67
N ILE A 33 -1.92 3.30 -5.29
CA ILE A 33 -3.12 4.15 -5.17
C ILE A 33 -4.32 3.29 -4.83
N ASP A 34 -5.10 3.73 -3.86
CA ASP A 34 -6.31 3.06 -3.41
C ASP A 34 -7.51 3.62 -4.16
N HIS A 35 -7.82 3.06 -5.32
CA HIS A 35 -8.90 3.53 -6.17
C HIS A 35 -10.28 3.47 -5.50
N TYR A 36 -10.50 2.49 -4.62
CA TYR A 36 -11.82 2.22 -4.05
C TYR A 36 -11.98 2.61 -2.59
N THR A 37 -10.96 3.16 -1.94
CA THR A 37 -11.03 3.51 -0.50
C THR A 37 -12.03 4.61 -0.17
N THR A 38 -12.52 5.34 -1.16
CA THR A 38 -13.60 6.32 -1.02
C THR A 38 -14.99 5.71 -1.20
N ASP A 39 -15.10 4.45 -1.66
CA ASP A 39 -16.36 3.76 -1.85
C ASP A 39 -16.75 2.95 -0.60
N GLY A 40 -17.91 3.25 -0.04
CA GLY A 40 -18.41 2.52 1.14
C GLY A 40 -18.60 1.03 0.90
N ARG A 41 -18.86 0.60 -0.36
CA ARG A 41 -18.99 -0.82 -0.73
C ARG A 41 -17.67 -1.57 -0.60
N PHE A 42 -16.54 -0.90 -0.81
CA PHE A 42 -15.20 -1.50 -0.60
C PHE A 42 -15.00 -1.89 0.86
N TRP A 43 -15.31 -0.98 1.78
CA TRP A 43 -15.16 -1.24 3.21
C TRP A 43 -16.13 -2.32 3.71
N GLN A 44 -17.38 -2.29 3.23
CA GLN A 44 -18.35 -3.34 3.57
C GLN A 44 -17.88 -4.70 3.07
N TRP A 45 -17.35 -4.79 1.84
CA TRP A 45 -16.83 -6.03 1.30
C TRP A 45 -15.64 -6.56 2.10
N LEU A 46 -14.71 -5.69 2.53
CA LEU A 46 -13.60 -6.10 3.40
C LEU A 46 -14.10 -6.70 4.72
N ASP A 47 -15.07 -6.06 5.35
CA ASP A 47 -15.68 -6.52 6.59
C ASP A 47 -16.42 -7.86 6.40
N ASP A 48 -17.20 -8.01 5.34
CA ASP A 48 -17.93 -9.24 5.00
C ASP A 48 -16.97 -10.43 4.74
N GLN A 49 -15.76 -10.15 4.29
CA GLN A 49 -14.74 -11.15 4.01
C GLN A 49 -13.72 -11.33 5.16
N ASP A 50 -13.85 -10.61 6.26
CA ASP A 50 -12.86 -10.58 7.36
C ASP A 50 -11.44 -10.22 6.85
N ILE A 51 -11.33 -9.29 5.90
CA ILE A 51 -10.05 -8.85 5.32
C ILE A 51 -9.59 -7.55 5.98
N SER A 52 -8.39 -7.57 6.52
CA SER A 52 -7.74 -6.34 7.03
C SER A 52 -7.03 -5.61 5.89
N LEU A 53 -7.43 -4.36 5.63
CA LEU A 53 -6.70 -3.50 4.71
C LEU A 53 -5.47 -2.91 5.42
N LEU A 54 -4.30 -3.20 4.88
CA LEU A 54 -3.05 -2.63 5.36
C LEU A 54 -2.84 -1.22 4.79
N PRO A 55 -2.13 -0.32 5.50
CA PRO A 55 -1.78 0.99 4.96
C PRO A 55 -1.01 0.87 3.65
N THR A 56 -1.30 1.74 2.69
CA THR A 56 -0.63 1.74 1.40
C THR A 56 0.80 2.30 1.48
N LEU A 57 1.59 2.04 0.44
CA LEU A 57 2.93 2.59 0.30
C LEU A 57 2.98 4.11 0.42
N ILE A 58 1.94 4.81 -0.04
CA ILE A 58 1.89 6.27 0.01
C ILE A 58 1.68 6.77 1.43
N PHE A 59 0.76 6.16 2.17
CA PHE A 59 0.45 6.60 3.54
C PHE A 59 1.52 6.20 4.54
N THR A 60 2.23 5.12 4.29
CA THR A 60 3.28 4.66 5.18
C THR A 60 4.57 5.44 5.07
N PHE A 61 4.76 6.20 3.99
CA PHE A 61 5.91 7.04 3.77
C PHE A 61 6.23 7.99 4.94
N PHE A 62 5.20 8.50 5.61
CA PHE A 62 5.37 9.42 6.74
C PHE A 62 5.61 8.73 8.07
N ASN A 63 5.67 7.42 8.11
CA ASN A 63 5.81 6.67 9.33
C ASN A 63 7.28 6.36 9.62
N LYS A 64 7.73 6.70 10.83
CA LYS A 64 9.04 6.30 11.32
C LYS A 64 9.13 4.78 11.36
N GLY A 65 10.16 4.21 10.81
CA GLY A 65 10.34 2.76 10.73
C GLY A 65 9.81 2.13 9.45
N ILE A 66 9.12 2.89 8.60
CA ILE A 66 8.69 2.43 7.28
C ILE A 66 9.33 3.20 6.11
N ASN A 67 10.30 3.97 6.24
CA ASN A 67 10.93 4.79 5.19
C ASN A 67 12.36 4.34 4.88
N TYR A 68 12.57 3.26 4.27
CA TYR A 68 13.63 2.37 4.55
C TYR A 68 14.28 1.69 3.43
N ALA A 69 13.65 1.62 2.35
CA ALA A 69 14.29 1.06 1.18
C ALA A 69 15.61 1.78 0.81
N GLU A 70 15.86 2.93 1.40
CA GLU A 70 17.10 3.69 1.23
C GLU A 70 18.03 3.64 2.47
N GLY A 71 17.79 2.69 3.39
CA GLY A 71 18.63 2.53 4.58
C GLY A 71 18.49 3.64 5.61
N ARG A 72 17.30 4.24 5.68
CA ARG A 72 16.99 5.36 6.59
C ARG A 72 15.81 5.04 7.50
N GLU A 73 15.79 3.84 8.06
CA GLU A 73 14.71 3.34 8.90
C GLU A 73 14.47 4.17 10.17
N ASP A 74 15.47 4.88 10.62
CA ASP A 74 15.41 5.72 11.82
C ASP A 74 14.85 7.12 11.57
N GLN A 75 14.69 7.52 10.30
CA GLN A 75 14.23 8.85 9.96
C GLN A 75 12.70 8.94 9.96
N SER A 76 12.20 9.83 10.80
CA SER A 76 10.80 10.25 10.77
C SER A 76 10.61 11.43 9.83
N TYR A 77 9.36 11.67 9.43
CA TYR A 77 8.98 12.89 8.73
C TYR A 77 9.11 14.08 9.69
N ALA A 78 10.18 14.83 9.54
CA ALA A 78 10.43 16.01 10.36
C ALA A 78 10.99 17.14 9.48
N ILE A 79 10.26 18.26 9.44
CA ILE A 79 10.70 19.46 8.75
C ILE A 79 11.50 20.32 9.72
N ASN A 80 12.69 20.73 9.31
CA ASN A 80 13.53 21.65 10.08
C ASN A 80 13.07 23.09 9.86
N THR A 81 12.40 23.67 10.83
CA THR A 81 11.83 25.03 10.77
C THR A 81 12.75 26.12 11.31
N SER A 82 14.03 25.84 11.52
CA SER A 82 14.99 26.82 12.10
C SER A 82 15.29 28.00 11.16
N SER A 83 15.20 27.79 9.85
CA SER A 83 15.26 28.85 8.82
C SER A 83 14.45 28.44 7.60
N MET A 84 14.20 29.40 6.69
CA MET A 84 13.53 29.11 5.42
C MET A 84 14.31 28.09 4.58
N ASP A 85 15.62 28.25 4.50
CA ASP A 85 16.49 27.38 3.70
C ASP A 85 16.47 25.94 4.24
N THR A 86 16.65 25.75 5.55
CA THR A 86 16.61 24.42 6.16
C THR A 86 15.23 23.78 6.09
N MET A 87 14.17 24.59 6.11
CA MET A 87 12.80 24.10 5.91
C MET A 87 12.59 23.57 4.50
N ILE A 88 13.03 24.32 3.49
CA ILE A 88 12.95 23.92 2.08
C ILE A 88 13.81 22.67 1.82
N GLU A 89 15.06 22.66 2.31
CA GLU A 89 15.96 21.51 2.15
C GLU A 89 15.41 20.24 2.79
N SER A 90 14.94 20.31 4.03
CA SER A 90 14.36 19.15 4.72
C SER A 90 13.07 18.65 4.06
N LEU A 91 12.23 19.55 3.57
CA LEU A 91 11.03 19.22 2.82
C LEU A 91 11.38 18.54 1.48
N ALA A 92 12.36 19.07 0.76
CA ALA A 92 12.80 18.50 -0.51
C ALA A 92 13.44 17.11 -0.32
N ASP A 93 14.31 16.94 0.69
CA ASP A 93 14.93 15.64 1.01
C ASP A 93 13.87 14.58 1.31
N ILE A 94 12.92 14.89 2.17
CA ILE A 94 11.85 13.96 2.54
C ILE A 94 11.01 13.60 1.30
N ASN A 95 10.55 14.58 0.54
CA ASN A 95 9.70 14.32 -0.62
C ASN A 95 10.43 13.60 -1.75
N SER A 96 11.73 13.77 -1.91
CA SER A 96 12.52 13.05 -2.90
C SER A 96 12.50 11.53 -2.72
N ARG A 97 12.25 11.07 -1.51
CA ARG A 97 12.18 9.65 -1.14
C ARG A 97 10.79 9.05 -1.22
N MET A 98 9.77 9.86 -1.51
CA MET A 98 8.41 9.37 -1.71
C MET A 98 8.35 8.30 -2.83
N PRO A 99 7.60 7.21 -2.66
CA PRO A 99 7.47 6.16 -3.68
C PRO A 99 7.11 6.69 -5.06
N MET A 100 6.18 7.65 -5.14
CA MET A 100 5.80 8.30 -6.39
C MET A 100 6.95 9.09 -7.02
N VAL A 101 7.73 9.78 -6.22
CA VAL A 101 8.87 10.58 -6.71
C VAL A 101 10.01 9.67 -7.15
N LYS A 102 10.29 8.58 -6.45
CA LYS A 102 11.25 7.56 -6.89
C LYS A 102 10.92 7.04 -8.29
N GLN A 103 9.66 6.84 -8.59
CA GLN A 103 9.21 6.40 -9.91
C GLN A 103 9.48 7.45 -11.01
N LEU A 104 9.43 8.75 -10.67
CA LEU A 104 9.72 9.84 -11.59
C LEU A 104 11.21 10.09 -11.78
N ARG A 105 12.04 9.79 -10.79
CA ARG A 105 13.50 9.99 -10.84
C ARG A 105 14.18 9.15 -11.93
N GLY A 106 13.53 8.09 -12.36
CA GLY A 106 13.98 7.27 -13.48
C GLY A 106 15.05 6.23 -13.12
N PRO A 107 15.44 5.39 -14.09
CA PRO A 107 16.21 4.18 -13.85
C PRO A 107 17.65 4.40 -13.40
N TYR A 108 18.23 5.55 -13.65
CA TYR A 108 19.61 5.86 -13.27
C TYR A 108 19.77 6.23 -11.81
N ASP A 109 18.72 6.82 -11.24
CA ASP A 109 18.74 7.36 -9.89
C ASP A 109 17.91 6.52 -8.91
N ALA A 110 16.83 5.94 -9.38
CA ALA A 110 15.95 5.08 -8.61
C ALA A 110 15.56 3.81 -9.40
N ALA A 111 16.54 2.99 -9.75
CA ALA A 111 16.36 1.81 -10.61
C ALA A 111 15.34 0.80 -10.07
N GLY A 112 15.23 0.69 -8.75
CA GLY A 112 14.23 -0.14 -8.07
C GLY A 112 12.87 0.53 -7.95
N GLN A 113 12.77 1.81 -8.24
CA GLN A 113 11.58 2.63 -8.01
C GLN A 113 11.09 2.45 -6.55
N TRP A 114 9.80 2.12 -6.36
CA TRP A 114 9.22 1.84 -5.05
C TRP A 114 9.19 0.32 -4.70
N ARG A 115 9.85 -0.52 -5.48
CA ARG A 115 9.90 -1.98 -5.26
C ARG A 115 10.47 -2.34 -3.89
N GLU A 116 11.56 -1.71 -3.50
CA GLU A 116 12.23 -1.97 -2.23
C GLU A 116 11.36 -1.50 -1.04
N ASP A 117 10.59 -0.42 -1.23
CA ASP A 117 9.61 0.03 -0.24
C ASP A 117 8.51 -1.03 -0.06
N LEU A 118 8.02 -1.61 -1.16
CA LEU A 118 7.05 -2.70 -1.13
C LEU A 118 7.59 -3.92 -0.36
N PHE A 119 8.83 -4.32 -0.63
CA PHE A 119 9.44 -5.46 0.04
C PHE A 119 9.67 -5.18 1.53
N CYS A 120 10.08 -3.98 1.87
CA CYS A 120 10.23 -3.58 3.27
C CYS A 120 8.90 -3.61 4.01
N MET A 121 7.85 -3.04 3.43
CA MET A 121 6.50 -3.13 3.99
C MET A 121 6.01 -4.56 4.14
N SER A 122 6.25 -5.40 3.13
CA SER A 122 5.85 -6.80 3.18
C SER A 122 6.53 -7.55 4.32
N ARG A 123 7.79 -7.26 4.61
CA ARG A 123 8.48 -7.85 5.78
C ARG A 123 7.89 -7.40 7.12
N ILE A 124 7.50 -6.13 7.21
CA ILE A 124 6.97 -5.53 8.46
C ILE A 124 5.51 -5.91 8.68
N MET A 125 4.68 -5.78 7.65
CA MET A 125 3.23 -5.90 7.77
C MET A 125 2.70 -7.28 7.41
N GLN A 126 3.51 -8.12 6.75
CA GLN A 126 3.18 -9.49 6.38
C GLN A 126 1.82 -9.63 5.70
N PRO A 127 1.60 -8.97 4.54
CA PRO A 127 0.38 -9.14 3.76
C PRO A 127 0.30 -10.56 3.19
N ASP A 128 -0.92 -11.09 3.10
CA ASP A 128 -1.20 -12.36 2.43
C ASP A 128 -1.28 -12.18 0.92
N LEU A 129 -1.70 -10.98 0.49
CA LEU A 129 -1.74 -10.61 -0.91
C LEU A 129 -1.53 -9.10 -1.09
N ALA A 130 -1.06 -8.75 -2.27
CA ALA A 130 -1.04 -7.38 -2.74
C ALA A 130 -1.92 -7.22 -3.98
N VAL A 131 -2.60 -6.09 -4.09
CA VAL A 131 -3.33 -5.70 -5.29
C VAL A 131 -2.70 -4.44 -5.86
N TYR A 132 -2.23 -4.53 -7.08
CA TYR A 132 -1.69 -3.39 -7.81
C TYR A 132 -2.67 -2.97 -8.90
N ILE A 133 -3.26 -1.82 -8.74
CA ILE A 133 -4.15 -1.25 -9.73
C ILE A 133 -3.35 -0.35 -10.66
N GLY A 134 -3.19 -0.79 -11.91
CA GLY A 134 -2.56 -0.01 -12.97
C GLY A 134 -3.59 0.92 -13.61
N SER A 135 -3.47 2.22 -13.39
CA SER A 135 -4.29 3.21 -14.10
C SER A 135 -3.81 3.37 -15.53
N MET A 136 -4.69 3.16 -16.50
CA MET A 136 -4.36 3.29 -17.92
C MET A 136 -3.95 4.71 -18.32
N GLY A 137 -4.41 5.72 -17.61
CA GLY A 137 -4.04 7.12 -17.80
C GLY A 137 -2.67 7.50 -17.19
N CYS A 138 -2.08 6.63 -16.38
CA CYS A 138 -0.83 6.92 -15.68
C CYS A 138 0.34 6.12 -16.26
N ARG A 139 1.20 6.75 -17.05
CA ARG A 139 2.40 6.10 -17.62
C ARG A 139 3.29 5.45 -16.58
N ASN A 140 3.42 6.10 -15.43
CA ASN A 140 4.32 5.66 -14.37
C ASN A 140 3.81 4.38 -13.71
N SER A 141 2.54 4.32 -13.34
CA SER A 141 1.97 3.12 -12.73
C SER A 141 1.85 1.98 -13.75
N TYR A 142 1.45 2.31 -14.99
CA TYR A 142 1.24 1.30 -16.03
C TYR A 142 2.55 0.69 -16.54
N GLY A 143 3.59 1.49 -16.76
CA GLY A 143 4.84 1.04 -17.37
C GLY A 143 5.63 0.04 -16.53
N ALA A 144 5.53 0.14 -15.19
CA ALA A 144 6.30 -0.68 -14.26
C ALA A 144 5.53 -1.88 -13.68
N ASN A 145 4.21 -1.93 -13.86
CA ASN A 145 3.33 -2.83 -13.11
C ASN A 145 3.68 -4.32 -13.26
N LYS A 146 3.97 -4.79 -14.46
CA LYS A 146 4.36 -6.18 -14.71
C LYS A 146 5.72 -6.55 -14.11
N LEU A 147 6.66 -5.61 -14.09
CA LEU A 147 7.97 -5.81 -13.46
C LEU A 147 7.82 -5.92 -11.94
N ILE A 148 7.05 -5.02 -11.34
CA ILE A 148 6.79 -5.01 -9.91
C ILE A 148 6.03 -6.26 -9.49
N GLN A 149 4.97 -6.64 -10.22
CA GLN A 149 4.23 -7.88 -9.96
C GLN A 149 5.17 -9.10 -9.97
N ARG A 150 5.96 -9.25 -11.02
CA ARG A 150 6.90 -10.37 -11.15
C ARG A 150 7.90 -10.42 -9.99
N ASP A 151 8.44 -9.27 -9.62
CA ASP A 151 9.44 -9.21 -8.57
C ASP A 151 8.79 -9.42 -7.18
N ALA A 152 7.58 -8.96 -6.95
CA ALA A 152 6.80 -9.24 -5.75
C ALA A 152 6.47 -10.74 -5.61
N GLU A 153 6.03 -11.39 -6.69
CA GLU A 153 5.79 -12.84 -6.72
C GLU A 153 7.10 -13.63 -6.41
N ARG A 154 8.23 -13.21 -6.95
CA ARG A 154 9.55 -13.82 -6.64
C ARG A 154 9.98 -13.59 -5.20
N PHE A 155 9.58 -12.48 -4.61
CA PHE A 155 9.80 -12.17 -3.21
C PHE A 155 8.91 -13.02 -2.28
N GLY A 156 7.88 -13.66 -2.81
CA GLY A 156 6.93 -14.48 -2.06
C GLY A 156 5.63 -13.75 -1.69
N LEU A 157 5.38 -12.58 -2.28
CA LEU A 157 4.16 -11.82 -2.10
C LEU A 157 3.20 -12.07 -3.28
N PRO A 158 2.11 -12.85 -3.10
CA PRO A 158 1.09 -13.03 -4.12
C PRO A 158 0.54 -11.68 -4.56
N THR A 159 0.64 -11.35 -5.84
CA THR A 159 0.32 -10.00 -6.32
C THR A 159 -0.62 -10.05 -7.51
N LEU A 160 -1.84 -9.56 -7.31
CA LEU A 160 -2.83 -9.38 -8.37
C LEU A 160 -2.60 -8.03 -9.06
N LEU A 161 -2.51 -8.07 -10.38
CA LEU A 161 -2.50 -6.87 -11.20
C LEU A 161 -3.89 -6.66 -11.82
N LEU A 162 -4.49 -5.54 -11.50
CA LEU A 162 -5.75 -5.07 -12.09
C LEU A 162 -5.51 -3.83 -12.96
N PHE A 163 -6.36 -3.65 -13.94
CA PHE A 163 -6.41 -2.44 -14.76
C PHE A 163 -7.76 -1.78 -14.54
N ALA A 164 -7.72 -0.62 -13.93
CA ALA A 164 -8.89 0.17 -13.61
C ALA A 164 -8.58 1.66 -13.76
N ASP A 165 -9.58 2.48 -13.70
CA ASP A 165 -9.44 3.92 -13.65
C ASP A 165 -10.13 4.45 -12.39
N ALA A 166 -9.50 5.39 -11.69
CA ALA A 166 -10.05 5.95 -10.45
C ALA A 166 -11.30 6.83 -10.69
N PHE A 167 -11.53 7.23 -11.93
CA PHE A 167 -12.56 8.20 -12.30
C PHE A 167 -13.53 7.68 -13.37
N ASP A 168 -13.28 6.50 -13.93
CA ASP A 168 -14.08 5.95 -15.02
C ASP A 168 -14.38 4.46 -14.82
N ASP A 169 -15.53 4.17 -14.27
CA ASP A 169 -16.01 2.80 -14.00
C ASP A 169 -16.22 1.97 -15.28
N ARG A 170 -16.22 2.59 -16.47
CA ARG A 170 -16.32 1.88 -17.74
C ARG A 170 -15.05 1.09 -18.08
N VAL A 171 -13.92 1.43 -17.48
CA VAL A 171 -12.65 0.69 -17.64
C VAL A 171 -12.69 -0.62 -16.87
N ALA A 172 -13.15 -0.58 -15.62
CA ALA A 172 -13.40 -1.74 -14.80
C ALA A 172 -14.44 -1.37 -13.73
N SER A 173 -15.53 -2.12 -13.66
CA SER A 173 -16.53 -1.88 -12.63
C SER A 173 -16.05 -2.34 -11.26
N TRP A 174 -16.70 -1.85 -10.22
CA TRP A 174 -16.50 -2.30 -8.86
C TRP A 174 -16.63 -3.82 -8.73
N GLU A 175 -17.72 -4.36 -9.25
CA GLU A 175 -18.04 -5.79 -9.22
C GLU A 175 -16.94 -6.62 -9.89
N PHE A 176 -16.47 -6.19 -11.06
CA PHE A 176 -15.36 -6.85 -11.74
C PHE A 176 -14.09 -6.92 -10.88
N CYS A 177 -13.72 -5.83 -10.22
CA CYS A 177 -12.51 -5.79 -9.41
C CYS A 177 -12.62 -6.69 -8.19
N VAL A 178 -13.75 -6.66 -7.49
CA VAL A 178 -14.02 -7.51 -6.33
C VAL A 178 -14.03 -8.98 -6.71
N ASP A 179 -14.68 -9.33 -7.81
CA ASP A 179 -14.69 -10.70 -8.32
C ASP A 179 -13.27 -11.19 -8.64
N LYS A 180 -12.44 -10.34 -9.26
CA LYS A 180 -11.05 -10.68 -9.56
C LYS A 180 -10.17 -10.84 -8.32
N ILE A 181 -10.37 -10.04 -7.30
CA ILE A 181 -9.66 -10.21 -6.03
C ILE A 181 -10.11 -11.52 -5.36
N SER A 182 -11.41 -11.78 -5.29
CA SER A 182 -11.97 -13.00 -4.71
C SER A 182 -11.51 -14.26 -5.44
N GLU A 183 -11.53 -14.26 -6.78
CA GLU A 183 -11.00 -15.34 -7.63
C GLU A 183 -9.52 -15.59 -7.36
N PHE A 184 -8.73 -14.52 -7.30
CA PHE A 184 -7.30 -14.61 -7.03
C PHE A 184 -7.01 -15.21 -5.65
N MET A 185 -7.72 -14.77 -4.62
CA MET A 185 -7.60 -15.31 -3.27
C MET A 185 -7.92 -16.80 -3.25
N HIS A 186 -9.02 -17.20 -3.89
CA HIS A 186 -9.44 -18.60 -3.98
C HIS A 186 -8.39 -19.47 -4.68
N VAL A 187 -7.89 -19.05 -5.85
CA VAL A 187 -6.89 -19.78 -6.63
C VAL A 187 -5.56 -19.92 -5.87
N ARG A 188 -5.21 -18.92 -5.07
CA ARG A 188 -3.97 -18.91 -4.27
C ARG A 188 -4.14 -19.59 -2.90
N GLY A 189 -5.33 -20.07 -2.54
CA GLY A 189 -5.60 -20.65 -1.23
C GLY A 189 -5.48 -19.64 -0.08
N ILE A 190 -5.68 -18.34 -0.37
CA ILE A 190 -5.65 -17.28 0.62
C ILE A 190 -7.03 -17.21 1.26
N ALA A 191 -7.08 -17.29 2.59
CA ALA A 191 -8.32 -17.23 3.38
C ALA A 191 -9.36 -18.30 2.99
N SER A 192 -8.90 -19.47 2.54
CA SER A 192 -9.77 -20.64 2.29
C SER A 192 -10.18 -21.35 3.59
#